data_37c1bbdcc26395388a8810151ac99ef0
#
_entry.id   37c1bbdcc26395388a8810151ac99ef0
#
_cell.length_a   1.000
_cell.length_b   1.000
_cell.length_c   1.000
_cell.angle_alpha   90.00
_cell.angle_beta   90.00
_cell.angle_gamma   90.00
#
_symmetry.space_group_name_H-M   'P 1'
#
loop_
_entity.id
_entity.type
_entity.pdbx_description
1 polymer ?
#
loop_
_entity_poly.entity_id
_entity_poly.type
_entity_poly.pdbx_seq_one_letter_code
_entity_poly.pdbx_strand_id
1 'polypeptide(L)'
;YTATIEIQVAAVGKDIIPLTSYKVYDALEADADKDGKKEKADRNNDGMISTEEIKNVKFINLENKDLMNADLAGLSEAVNCEKIDLENNKNITDISFVKNLKQLKTLYLRGTSVTDFTALNDLKAQLESLYLPTTASTATRMSFLSDSLYLKEGQELTIQQFTKGVFVDSKEACTFTSSNLAAVSITGDKIKAGTKGQM
;
A
#
# COMPACT_ATOMS: atom_id res chain seq x y z
N TYR A 1 10.44 -3.52 -40.15
CA TYR A 1 9.68 -2.88 -39.04
C TYR A 1 10.42 -1.60 -38.69
N THR A 2 9.73 -0.46 -38.79
CA THR A 2 10.26 0.84 -38.32
C THR A 2 9.70 1.06 -36.92
N ALA A 3 10.56 1.10 -35.93
CA ALA A 3 10.17 1.52 -34.58
C ALA A 3 10.44 3.03 -34.47
N THR A 4 9.43 3.81 -34.10
CA THR A 4 9.58 5.22 -33.76
C THR A 4 9.84 5.31 -32.27
N ILE A 5 10.98 5.88 -31.88
CA ILE A 5 11.27 6.20 -30.48
C ILE A 5 10.98 7.70 -30.33
N GLU A 6 10.00 8.01 -29.51
CA GLU A 6 9.73 9.39 -29.11
C GLU A 6 10.60 9.72 -27.91
N ILE A 7 11.51 10.69 -28.07
CA ILE A 7 12.38 11.16 -27.00
C ILE A 7 11.85 12.51 -26.55
N GLN A 8 11.31 12.54 -25.32
CA GLN A 8 10.93 13.79 -24.68
C GLN A 8 12.13 14.39 -23.95
N VAL A 9 12.39 15.66 -24.18
CA VAL A 9 13.46 16.39 -23.50
C VAL A 9 12.84 17.40 -22.55
N ALA A 10 13.07 17.23 -21.26
CA ALA A 10 12.61 18.16 -20.24
C ALA A 10 13.23 19.56 -20.45
N ALA A 11 12.45 20.60 -20.25
CA ALA A 11 12.96 21.97 -20.25
C ALA A 11 13.94 22.16 -19.08
N VAL A 12 14.99 22.94 -19.29
CA VAL A 12 15.97 23.29 -18.26
C VAL A 12 15.25 23.94 -17.07
N GLY A 13 15.42 23.37 -15.87
CA GLY A 13 14.83 23.89 -14.63
C GLY A 13 13.53 23.21 -14.20
N LYS A 14 12.97 22.26 -14.97
CA LYS A 14 11.84 21.44 -14.53
C LYS A 14 12.32 20.19 -13.79
N ASP A 15 11.73 19.93 -12.66
CA ASP A 15 11.94 18.75 -11.85
C ASP A 15 10.98 17.63 -12.31
N ILE A 16 11.42 16.89 -13.33
CA ILE A 16 10.61 15.86 -14.00
C ILE A 16 10.80 14.53 -13.31
N ILE A 17 9.67 13.84 -13.06
CA ILE A 17 9.69 12.48 -12.54
C ILE A 17 10.22 11.53 -13.62
N PRO A 18 11.22 10.70 -13.33
CA PRO A 18 11.72 9.72 -14.28
C PRO A 18 10.77 8.53 -14.40
N LEU A 19 9.62 8.73 -15.04
CA LEU A 19 8.71 7.64 -15.36
C LEU A 19 9.33 6.80 -16.47
N THR A 20 9.62 5.55 -16.15
CA THR A 20 10.24 4.60 -17.08
C THR A 20 9.21 3.82 -17.90
N SER A 21 7.92 4.01 -17.60
CA SER A 21 6.83 3.25 -18.20
C SER A 21 5.68 4.16 -18.66
N TYR A 22 5.35 4.11 -19.95
CA TYR A 22 4.16 4.78 -20.47
C TYR A 22 2.87 4.23 -19.84
N LYS A 23 2.86 2.96 -19.39
CA LYS A 23 1.70 2.36 -18.69
C LYS A 23 1.41 3.07 -17.38
N VAL A 24 2.45 3.52 -16.68
CA VAL A 24 2.33 4.31 -15.46
C VAL A 24 1.87 5.72 -15.80
N TYR A 25 2.46 6.34 -16.82
CA TYR A 25 2.02 7.66 -17.29
C TYR A 25 0.52 7.66 -17.64
N ASP A 26 0.09 6.72 -18.49
CA ASP A 26 -1.33 6.58 -18.87
C ASP A 26 -2.26 6.39 -17.67
N ALA A 27 -1.81 5.65 -16.66
CA ALA A 27 -2.59 5.43 -15.44
C ALA A 27 -2.70 6.70 -14.58
N LEU A 28 -1.67 7.54 -14.57
CA LEU A 28 -1.67 8.83 -13.89
C LEU A 28 -2.54 9.88 -14.60
N GLU A 29 -2.84 9.64 -15.87
CA GLU A 29 -3.74 10.47 -16.68
C GLU A 29 -5.19 9.94 -16.72
N ALA A 30 -5.44 8.77 -16.15
CA ALA A 30 -6.73 8.10 -16.18
C ALA A 30 -7.64 8.52 -15.02
N ASP A 31 -8.90 8.09 -15.10
CA ASP A 31 -9.88 8.14 -14.02
C ASP A 31 -9.62 6.95 -13.07
N ALA A 32 -8.76 7.15 -12.08
CA ALA A 32 -8.28 6.09 -11.21
C ALA A 32 -9.32 5.65 -10.16
N ASP A 33 -10.17 6.56 -9.69
CA ASP A 33 -11.22 6.27 -8.71
C ASP A 33 -12.57 5.92 -9.35
N LYS A 34 -12.64 6.02 -10.69
CA LYS A 34 -13.83 5.71 -11.51
C LYS A 34 -15.03 6.61 -11.19
N ASP A 35 -14.78 7.88 -10.85
CA ASP A 35 -15.81 8.89 -10.61
C ASP A 35 -16.32 9.56 -11.90
N GLY A 36 -15.76 9.18 -13.05
CA GLY A 36 -16.05 9.73 -14.38
C GLY A 36 -15.18 10.93 -14.76
N LYS A 37 -14.18 11.27 -13.94
CA LYS A 37 -13.22 12.33 -14.20
C LYS A 37 -11.81 11.76 -14.22
N LYS A 38 -10.98 12.31 -15.12
CA LYS A 38 -9.56 11.93 -15.14
C LYS A 38 -8.79 12.74 -14.08
N GLU A 39 -7.92 12.09 -13.33
CA GLU A 39 -7.04 12.76 -12.37
C GLU A 39 -6.05 13.69 -13.04
N LYS A 40 -5.64 13.37 -14.24
CA LYS A 40 -4.77 14.16 -15.09
C LYS A 40 -3.58 14.75 -14.33
N ALA A 41 -2.58 13.92 -14.09
CA ALA A 41 -1.36 14.33 -13.41
C ALA A 41 -0.58 15.40 -14.21
N ASP A 42 -0.45 15.24 -15.54
CA ASP A 42 0.13 16.24 -16.44
C ASP A 42 -0.84 17.42 -16.63
N ARG A 43 -0.78 18.39 -15.71
CA ARG A 43 -1.74 19.51 -15.68
C ARG A 43 -1.42 20.57 -16.70
N ASN A 44 -0.18 20.70 -17.09
CA ASN A 44 0.28 21.72 -18.05
C ASN A 44 0.27 21.22 -19.50
N ASN A 45 -0.02 19.93 -19.72
CA ASN A 45 -0.08 19.23 -21.01
C ASN A 45 1.24 19.29 -21.80
N ASP A 46 2.37 19.18 -21.13
CA ASP A 46 3.67 19.15 -21.78
C ASP A 46 4.17 17.72 -22.07
N GLY A 47 3.37 16.71 -21.75
CA GLY A 47 3.67 15.29 -21.95
C GLY A 47 4.61 14.71 -20.91
N MET A 48 4.86 15.44 -19.82
CA MET A 48 5.74 15.02 -18.73
C MET A 48 5.03 15.26 -17.39
N ILE A 49 5.45 14.52 -16.36
CA ILE A 49 4.96 14.73 -15.00
C ILE A 49 6.09 15.24 -14.13
N SER A 50 5.94 16.43 -13.60
CA SER A 50 6.87 17.02 -12.63
C SER A 50 6.60 16.55 -11.21
N THR A 51 7.58 16.73 -10.30
CA THR A 51 7.42 16.45 -8.87
C THR A 51 6.28 17.23 -8.24
N GLU A 52 5.99 18.43 -8.71
CA GLU A 52 4.85 19.23 -8.22
C GLU A 52 3.51 18.69 -8.70
N GLU A 53 3.47 18.17 -9.91
CA GLU A 53 2.25 17.62 -10.50
C GLU A 53 1.87 16.28 -9.84
N ILE A 54 2.82 15.36 -9.67
CA ILE A 54 2.55 14.06 -9.07
C ILE A 54 2.11 14.16 -7.60
N LYS A 55 2.54 15.18 -6.88
CA LYS A 55 2.07 15.45 -5.50
C LYS A 55 0.57 15.69 -5.41
N ASN A 56 -0.09 16.06 -6.51
CA ASN A 56 -1.53 16.27 -6.52
C ASN A 56 -2.34 15.00 -6.81
N VAL A 57 -1.67 13.91 -7.19
CA VAL A 57 -2.33 12.63 -7.48
C VAL A 57 -2.76 11.99 -6.17
N LYS A 58 -4.06 11.67 -6.05
CA LYS A 58 -4.65 11.03 -4.87
C LYS A 58 -4.84 9.53 -5.05
N PHE A 59 -5.13 9.10 -6.26
CA PHE A 59 -5.44 7.73 -6.60
C PHE A 59 -4.61 7.29 -7.79
N ILE A 60 -3.99 6.12 -7.69
CA ILE A 60 -3.19 5.52 -8.75
C ILE A 60 -3.73 4.12 -9.00
N ASN A 61 -4.27 3.88 -10.19
CA ASN A 61 -4.76 2.58 -10.61
C ASN A 61 -3.84 1.95 -11.65
N LEU A 62 -3.08 0.96 -11.22
CA LEU A 62 -2.13 0.20 -12.03
C LEU A 62 -2.54 -1.28 -12.18
N GLU A 63 -3.80 -1.60 -11.86
CA GLU A 63 -4.31 -2.96 -11.96
C GLU A 63 -4.16 -3.53 -13.38
N ASN A 64 -3.75 -4.81 -13.50
CA ASN A 64 -3.67 -5.55 -14.76
C ASN A 64 -2.77 -4.90 -15.84
N LYS A 65 -1.68 -4.24 -15.46
CA LYS A 65 -0.78 -3.54 -16.39
C LYS A 65 0.45 -4.35 -16.80
N ASP A 66 0.64 -5.54 -16.24
CA ASP A 66 1.84 -6.38 -16.44
C ASP A 66 3.14 -5.56 -16.20
N LEU A 67 3.22 -4.97 -15.02
CA LEU A 67 4.33 -4.12 -14.59
C LEU A 67 5.43 -4.91 -13.92
N MET A 68 6.65 -4.36 -13.99
CA MET A 68 7.82 -4.80 -13.23
C MET A 68 8.18 -3.72 -12.18
N ASN A 69 9.09 -4.07 -11.25
CA ASN A 69 9.58 -3.13 -10.24
C ASN A 69 10.13 -1.83 -10.84
N ALA A 70 10.82 -1.91 -11.99
CA ALA A 70 11.38 -0.75 -12.67
C ALA A 70 10.30 0.25 -13.15
N ASP A 71 9.09 -0.23 -13.47
CA ASP A 71 7.98 0.62 -13.92
C ASP A 71 7.45 1.52 -12.79
N LEU A 72 7.71 1.17 -11.53
CA LEU A 72 7.26 1.93 -10.35
C LEU A 72 8.21 3.08 -9.97
N ALA A 73 9.30 3.26 -10.73
CA ALA A 73 10.23 4.35 -10.50
C ALA A 73 9.52 5.72 -10.59
N GLY A 74 9.84 6.60 -9.65
CA GLY A 74 9.22 7.93 -9.58
C GLY A 74 7.91 7.99 -8.77
N LEU A 75 7.21 6.88 -8.54
CA LEU A 75 5.98 6.88 -7.74
C LEU A 75 6.22 7.22 -6.26
N SER A 76 7.45 7.14 -5.78
CA SER A 76 7.82 7.61 -4.42
C SER A 76 7.57 9.10 -4.19
N GLU A 77 7.45 9.87 -5.29
CA GLU A 77 7.19 11.31 -5.25
C GLU A 77 5.69 11.65 -5.09
N ALA A 78 4.80 10.67 -5.27
CA ALA A 78 3.35 10.84 -5.08
C ALA A 78 2.96 10.90 -3.58
N VAL A 79 3.62 11.78 -2.82
CA VAL A 79 3.58 11.82 -1.34
C VAL A 79 2.19 12.08 -0.75
N ASN A 80 1.27 12.63 -1.52
CA ASN A 80 -0.11 12.87 -1.12
C ASN A 80 -1.09 11.81 -1.64
N CYS A 81 -0.59 10.72 -2.24
CA CYS A 81 -1.41 9.62 -2.72
C CYS A 81 -2.05 8.88 -1.55
N GLU A 82 -3.35 8.64 -1.65
CA GLU A 82 -4.16 8.00 -0.61
C GLU A 82 -4.50 6.55 -0.96
N LYS A 83 -4.52 6.21 -2.26
CA LYS A 83 -4.89 4.89 -2.73
C LYS A 83 -4.02 4.46 -3.91
N ILE A 84 -3.48 3.24 -3.83
CA ILE A 84 -2.74 2.60 -4.92
C ILE A 84 -3.29 1.20 -5.15
N ASP A 85 -3.55 0.91 -6.41
CA ASP A 85 -3.93 -0.41 -6.87
C ASP A 85 -2.84 -0.99 -7.79
N LEU A 86 -2.21 -2.09 -7.33
CA LEU A 86 -1.19 -2.85 -8.07
C LEU A 86 -1.67 -4.27 -8.38
N GLU A 87 -2.96 -4.56 -8.23
CA GLU A 87 -3.47 -5.93 -8.40
C GLU A 87 -3.10 -6.52 -9.76
N ASN A 88 -2.87 -7.83 -9.76
CA ASN A 88 -2.60 -8.64 -10.95
C ASN A 88 -1.33 -8.24 -11.75
N ASN A 89 -0.34 -7.66 -11.08
CA ASN A 89 0.98 -7.42 -11.63
C ASN A 89 1.98 -8.44 -11.04
N LYS A 90 1.97 -9.65 -11.56
CA LYS A 90 2.72 -10.80 -11.03
C LYS A 90 4.25 -10.62 -10.94
N ASN A 91 4.81 -9.68 -11.73
CA ASN A 91 6.24 -9.41 -11.76
C ASN A 91 6.67 -8.33 -10.74
N ILE A 92 5.72 -7.74 -10.01
CA ILE A 92 6.05 -6.84 -8.90
C ILE A 92 6.41 -7.67 -7.67
N THR A 93 7.63 -7.47 -7.18
CA THR A 93 8.20 -8.13 -5.99
C THR A 93 8.65 -7.13 -4.92
N ASP A 94 8.80 -5.84 -5.30
CA ASP A 94 9.31 -4.77 -4.44
C ASP A 94 8.31 -3.60 -4.42
N ILE A 95 7.97 -3.18 -3.20
CA ILE A 95 7.10 -2.03 -2.93
C ILE A 95 7.81 -0.97 -2.06
N SER A 96 9.13 -0.94 -2.08
CA SER A 96 9.92 -0.01 -1.24
C SER A 96 9.55 1.46 -1.47
N PHE A 97 9.07 1.82 -2.66
CA PHE A 97 8.64 3.17 -3.00
C PHE A 97 7.52 3.71 -2.11
N VAL A 98 6.64 2.83 -1.57
CA VAL A 98 5.52 3.26 -0.73
C VAL A 98 5.96 3.84 0.62
N LYS A 99 7.19 3.59 1.05
CA LYS A 99 7.72 4.07 2.34
C LYS A 99 7.58 5.58 2.52
N ASN A 100 7.64 6.33 1.43
CA ASN A 100 7.53 7.79 1.45
C ASN A 100 6.08 8.31 1.40
N LEU A 101 5.11 7.44 1.10
CA LEU A 101 3.73 7.83 0.86
C LEU A 101 2.94 7.94 2.17
N LYS A 102 3.23 8.95 2.96
CA LYS A 102 2.69 9.12 4.32
C LYS A 102 1.19 9.41 4.39
N GLN A 103 0.53 9.62 3.26
CA GLN A 103 -0.93 9.77 3.16
C GLN A 103 -1.64 8.49 2.66
N LEU A 104 -0.88 7.42 2.39
CA LEU A 104 -1.44 6.19 1.85
C LEU A 104 -2.35 5.49 2.86
N LYS A 105 -3.63 5.34 2.50
CA LYS A 105 -4.69 4.69 3.28
C LYS A 105 -5.04 3.31 2.77
N THR A 106 -4.96 3.12 1.46
CA THR A 106 -5.38 1.86 0.82
C THR A 106 -4.34 1.39 -0.18
N LEU A 107 -3.93 0.12 -0.05
CA LEU A 107 -2.98 -0.52 -0.96
C LEU A 107 -3.46 -1.91 -1.37
N TYR A 108 -3.60 -2.13 -2.68
CA TYR A 108 -3.98 -3.40 -3.26
C TYR A 108 -2.75 -4.08 -3.85
N LEU A 109 -2.48 -5.32 -3.43
CA LEU A 109 -1.33 -6.13 -3.84
C LEU A 109 -1.71 -7.55 -4.29
N ARG A 110 -3.00 -7.88 -4.41
CA ARG A 110 -3.43 -9.21 -4.87
C ARG A 110 -2.86 -9.50 -6.25
N GLY A 111 -2.41 -10.75 -6.45
CA GLY A 111 -1.82 -11.14 -7.73
C GLY A 111 -0.45 -10.54 -8.03
N THR A 112 0.20 -9.88 -7.06
CA THR A 112 1.62 -9.55 -7.12
C THR A 112 2.47 -10.66 -6.49
N SER A 113 3.79 -10.58 -6.63
CA SER A 113 4.75 -11.51 -6.01
C SER A 113 5.52 -10.87 -4.84
N VAL A 114 4.96 -9.86 -4.21
CA VAL A 114 5.56 -9.19 -3.05
C VAL A 114 5.61 -10.14 -1.87
N THR A 115 6.78 -10.25 -1.22
CA THR A 115 7.00 -11.06 -0.02
C THR A 115 7.60 -10.25 1.12
N ASP A 116 8.25 -9.12 0.83
CA ASP A 116 8.77 -8.19 1.83
C ASP A 116 7.83 -6.99 1.99
N PHE A 117 7.27 -6.84 3.19
CA PHE A 117 6.34 -5.78 3.55
C PHE A 117 6.94 -4.77 4.54
N THR A 118 8.26 -4.79 4.73
CA THR A 118 8.94 -3.89 5.69
C THR A 118 8.72 -2.41 5.36
N ALA A 119 8.54 -2.07 4.08
CA ALA A 119 8.20 -0.72 3.64
C ALA A 119 6.90 -0.17 4.26
N LEU A 120 5.99 -1.06 4.70
CA LEU A 120 4.72 -0.68 5.30
C LEU A 120 4.80 -0.40 6.81
N ASN A 121 5.93 -0.70 7.45
CA ASN A 121 6.07 -0.53 8.90
C ASN A 121 5.81 0.91 9.37
N ASP A 122 6.28 1.88 8.59
CA ASP A 122 6.12 3.30 8.89
C ASP A 122 4.74 3.87 8.49
N LEU A 123 3.94 3.05 7.78
CA LEU A 123 2.63 3.45 7.25
C LEU A 123 1.45 2.85 8.03
N LYS A 124 1.71 1.93 8.93
CA LYS A 124 0.66 1.15 9.60
C LYS A 124 -0.32 2.00 10.42
N ALA A 125 0.08 3.19 10.86
CA ALA A 125 -0.80 4.08 11.61
C ALA A 125 -1.90 4.73 10.76
N GLN A 126 -1.65 4.90 9.45
CA GLN A 126 -2.58 5.53 8.51
C GLN A 126 -3.19 4.56 7.48
N LEU A 127 -2.62 3.36 7.31
CA LEU A 127 -3.23 2.35 6.43
C LEU A 127 -4.54 1.85 7.03
N GLU A 128 -5.62 2.05 6.28
CA GLU A 128 -6.97 1.63 6.63
C GLU A 128 -7.31 0.28 5.99
N SER A 129 -6.78 0.02 4.79
CA SER A 129 -7.05 -1.19 4.02
C SER A 129 -5.80 -1.67 3.29
N LEU A 130 -5.49 -2.96 3.45
CA LEU A 130 -4.37 -3.61 2.78
C LEU A 130 -4.81 -4.97 2.25
N TYR A 131 -4.68 -5.14 0.93
CA TYR A 131 -5.06 -6.34 0.21
C TYR A 131 -3.80 -7.06 -0.26
N LEU A 132 -3.45 -8.12 0.43
CA LEU A 132 -2.18 -8.83 0.27
C LEU A 132 -2.21 -9.86 -0.87
N PRO A 133 -1.05 -10.24 -1.43
CA PRO A 133 -0.95 -11.36 -2.34
C PRO A 133 -1.45 -12.65 -1.68
N THR A 134 -2.29 -13.41 -2.38
CA THR A 134 -2.88 -14.66 -1.87
C THR A 134 -1.85 -15.76 -1.57
N THR A 135 -0.70 -15.72 -2.27
CA THR A 135 0.42 -16.65 -2.07
C THR A 135 1.25 -16.37 -0.82
N ALA A 136 1.07 -15.21 -0.24
CA ALA A 136 1.86 -14.84 0.90
C ALA A 136 1.26 -15.45 2.18
N SER A 137 2.03 -16.25 2.90
CA SER A 137 1.61 -16.82 4.19
C SER A 137 1.46 -15.73 5.24
N THR A 138 0.30 -15.64 5.88
CA THR A 138 0.04 -14.69 6.97
C THR A 138 1.02 -14.86 8.14
N ALA A 139 1.48 -16.07 8.39
CA ALA A 139 2.44 -16.37 9.46
C ALA A 139 3.81 -15.71 9.28
N THR A 140 4.22 -15.44 8.03
CA THR A 140 5.52 -14.81 7.73
C THR A 140 5.48 -13.29 7.72
N ARG A 141 4.30 -12.68 7.84
CA ARG A 141 4.07 -11.25 7.61
C ARG A 141 3.77 -10.44 8.85
N MET A 142 3.23 -11.06 9.88
CA MET A 142 2.98 -10.39 11.14
C MET A 142 3.91 -10.91 12.21
N SER A 143 4.50 -10.01 12.96
CA SER A 143 5.16 -10.32 14.21
C SER A 143 4.58 -9.43 15.30
N PHE A 144 4.51 -9.96 16.52
CA PHE A 144 4.13 -9.15 17.66
C PHE A 144 5.24 -8.15 18.00
N LEU A 145 4.86 -6.99 18.50
CA LEU A 145 5.79 -5.98 18.99
C LEU A 145 6.49 -6.44 20.29
N SER A 146 5.87 -7.39 20.99
CA SER A 146 6.37 -7.95 22.23
C SER A 146 5.82 -9.36 22.40
N ASP A 147 6.59 -10.23 23.06
CA ASP A 147 6.16 -11.57 23.45
C ASP A 147 5.12 -11.55 24.58
N SER A 148 4.96 -10.41 25.22
CA SER A 148 4.01 -10.20 26.32
C SER A 148 3.32 -8.87 26.17
N LEU A 149 2.01 -8.86 26.38
CA LEU A 149 1.16 -7.67 26.33
C LEU A 149 0.41 -7.54 27.66
N TYR A 150 0.62 -6.41 28.33
CA TYR A 150 -0.05 -6.13 29.60
C TYR A 150 -1.19 -5.16 29.38
N LEU A 151 -2.41 -5.60 29.66
CA LEU A 151 -3.63 -4.81 29.51
C LEU A 151 -4.33 -4.64 30.86
N LYS A 152 -4.94 -3.50 31.07
CA LYS A 152 -5.88 -3.31 32.18
C LYS A 152 -7.20 -4.01 31.86
N GLU A 153 -7.89 -4.49 32.88
CA GLU A 153 -9.25 -5.03 32.73
C GLU A 153 -10.14 -4.07 31.94
N GLY A 154 -10.86 -4.58 30.96
CA GLY A 154 -11.73 -3.81 30.08
C GLY A 154 -11.02 -3.02 29.00
N GLN A 155 -9.69 -2.95 29.00
CA GLN A 155 -8.94 -2.27 27.95
C GLN A 155 -9.12 -2.99 26.62
N GLU A 156 -9.37 -2.22 25.56
CA GLU A 156 -9.45 -2.71 24.20
C GLU A 156 -8.25 -2.23 23.38
N LEU A 157 -7.71 -3.12 22.54
CA LEU A 157 -6.71 -2.80 21.54
C LEU A 157 -7.14 -3.43 20.21
N THR A 158 -6.78 -2.77 19.10
CA THR A 158 -6.81 -3.43 17.80
C THR A 158 -5.54 -4.26 17.61
N ILE A 159 -5.64 -5.33 16.84
CA ILE A 159 -4.48 -6.19 16.51
C ILE A 159 -3.34 -5.37 15.92
N GLN A 160 -3.67 -4.35 15.13
CA GLN A 160 -2.70 -3.42 14.55
C GLN A 160 -1.86 -2.65 15.57
N GLN A 161 -2.38 -2.41 16.77
CA GLN A 161 -1.65 -1.64 17.80
C GLN A 161 -0.50 -2.41 18.44
N PHE A 162 -0.51 -3.74 18.39
CA PHE A 162 0.53 -4.57 19.00
C PHE A 162 1.25 -5.51 18.02
N THR A 163 0.93 -5.42 16.74
CA THR A 163 1.67 -6.11 15.68
C THR A 163 2.53 -5.12 14.91
N LYS A 164 3.65 -5.56 14.39
CA LYS A 164 4.43 -4.86 13.38
C LYS A 164 4.32 -5.60 12.06
N GLY A 165 4.52 -4.86 10.96
CA GLY A 165 4.39 -5.40 9.62
C GLY A 165 2.99 -5.14 9.10
N VAL A 166 2.40 -6.08 8.48
CA VAL A 166 1.29 -5.92 7.59
C VAL A 166 -0.05 -6.02 8.30
N PHE A 167 -0.96 -5.12 7.95
CA PHE A 167 -2.37 -5.28 8.26
C PHE A 167 -2.96 -6.34 7.35
N VAL A 168 -3.60 -7.33 7.93
CA VAL A 168 -4.32 -8.33 7.15
C VAL A 168 -5.69 -7.77 6.79
N ASP A 169 -6.04 -7.85 5.51
CA ASP A 169 -7.41 -7.60 5.08
C ASP A 169 -8.35 -8.55 5.85
N SER A 170 -9.40 -8.01 6.44
CA SER A 170 -10.42 -8.78 7.17
C SER A 170 -11.10 -9.87 6.33
N LYS A 171 -10.95 -9.84 5.01
CA LYS A 171 -11.44 -10.85 4.08
C LYS A 171 -10.47 -12.03 3.91
N GLU A 172 -9.19 -11.85 4.22
CA GLU A 172 -8.20 -12.93 4.21
C GLU A 172 -7.90 -13.30 5.67
N ALA A 173 -8.84 -13.99 6.29
CA ALA A 173 -8.93 -14.23 7.70
C ALA A 173 -7.63 -14.74 8.34
N CYS A 174 -6.94 -13.88 9.09
CA CYS A 174 -6.23 -14.34 10.26
C CYS A 174 -7.26 -14.64 11.33
N THR A 175 -7.36 -15.89 11.75
CA THR A 175 -8.17 -16.25 12.90
C THR A 175 -7.31 -16.09 14.16
N PHE A 176 -7.70 -15.16 15.01
CA PHE A 176 -7.10 -15.00 16.32
C PHE A 176 -7.95 -15.73 17.31
N THR A 177 -7.33 -16.56 18.14
CA THR A 177 -8.00 -17.31 19.20
C THR A 177 -7.36 -17.03 20.54
N SER A 178 -8.15 -16.96 21.58
CA SER A 178 -7.68 -16.93 22.95
C SER A 178 -7.79 -18.34 23.56
N SER A 179 -6.74 -18.79 24.21
CA SER A 179 -6.78 -19.99 25.03
C SER A 179 -7.54 -19.81 26.34
N ASN A 180 -7.76 -18.56 26.74
CA ASN A 180 -8.54 -18.20 27.93
C ASN A 180 -9.51 -17.06 27.62
N LEU A 181 -10.73 -17.40 27.24
CA LEU A 181 -11.79 -16.45 26.88
C LEU A 181 -12.25 -15.57 28.04
N ALA A 182 -12.02 -15.98 29.29
CA ALA A 182 -12.34 -15.15 30.45
C ALA A 182 -11.30 -14.03 30.64
N ALA A 183 -10.05 -14.29 30.29
CA ALA A 183 -8.99 -13.31 30.38
C ALA A 183 -8.92 -12.39 29.16
N VAL A 184 -9.22 -12.91 27.96
CA VAL A 184 -9.11 -12.15 26.70
C VAL A 184 -10.21 -12.60 25.75
N SER A 185 -11.07 -11.68 25.38
CA SER A 185 -12.02 -11.86 24.25
C SER A 185 -11.47 -11.24 22.98
N ILE A 186 -11.73 -11.89 21.85
CA ILE A 186 -11.33 -11.42 20.52
C ILE A 186 -12.59 -11.35 19.66
N THR A 187 -12.80 -10.19 19.05
CA THR A 187 -13.93 -9.97 18.15
C THR A 187 -13.42 -9.20 16.92
N GLY A 188 -13.34 -9.91 15.79
CA GLY A 188 -12.74 -9.36 14.58
C GLY A 188 -11.26 -9.01 14.81
N ASP A 189 -10.91 -7.75 14.62
CA ASP A 189 -9.57 -7.21 14.85
C ASP A 189 -9.34 -6.62 16.25
N LYS A 190 -10.32 -6.75 17.15
CA LYS A 190 -10.27 -6.19 18.51
C LYS A 190 -9.99 -7.25 19.55
N ILE A 191 -9.08 -6.90 20.43
CA ILE A 191 -8.76 -7.67 21.65
C ILE A 191 -9.24 -6.85 22.84
N LYS A 192 -9.99 -7.49 23.72
CA LYS A 192 -10.44 -6.90 24.98
C LYS A 192 -9.94 -7.73 26.16
N ALA A 193 -9.29 -7.08 27.11
CA ALA A 193 -8.93 -7.69 28.36
C ALA A 193 -10.19 -7.91 29.21
N GLY A 194 -10.38 -9.16 29.64
CA GLY A 194 -11.40 -9.54 30.61
C GLY A 194 -10.92 -9.43 32.05
N THR A 195 -11.59 -10.13 32.94
CA THR A 195 -11.18 -10.24 34.34
C THR A 195 -9.85 -10.97 34.45
N LYS A 196 -9.04 -10.60 35.45
CA LYS A 196 -7.72 -11.17 35.71
C LYS A 196 -7.79 -12.71 35.72
N GLY A 197 -7.36 -13.34 34.64
CA GLY A 197 -7.12 -14.75 34.59
C GLY A 197 -5.84 -15.07 35.39
N GLN A 198 -5.89 -15.98 36.31
CA GLN A 198 -4.67 -16.60 36.83
C GLN A 198 -4.07 -17.41 35.68
N MET A 199 -2.81 -17.13 35.35
CA MET A 199 -2.00 -18.02 34.54
C MET A 199 -1.60 -19.25 35.30
#